data_9418ee1598d70df0e972abe58cfb745c
#
_entry.id   9418ee1598d70df0e972abe58cfb745c
#
_cell.length_a   1.000
_cell.length_b   1.000
_cell.length_c   1.000
_cell.angle_alpha   90.00
_cell.angle_beta   90.00
_cell.angle_gamma   90.00
#
_symmetry.space_group_name_H-M   'P 1'
#
loop_
_entity.id
_entity.type
_entity.pdbx_description
1 polymer ?
#
loop_
_entity_poly.entity_id
_entity_poly.type
_entity_poly.pdbx_seq_one_letter_code
_entity_poly.pdbx_strand_id
1 'polypeptide(L)'
;MIDEVTLVGRLGADAEIRDTSKGDKYARMSLATNQKYKQGEEWKEKTEWHKIVVFDPRLAEMLERVGKKGELFYIKGEISTRSFETEDGTKWITEINVPRFRGVIKRIGLGAGEGGDASQEKAAPPKQQSKEETEIDKADIPF
;
A
#
# COMPACT_ATOMS: atom_id res chain seq x y z
N MET A 1 -10.36 -21.76 -7.07
CA MET A 1 -10.07 -20.86 -5.94
C MET A 1 -9.44 -19.59 -6.49
N ILE A 2 -9.84 -18.44 -5.99
CA ILE A 2 -9.36 -17.12 -6.43
C ILE A 2 -8.80 -16.40 -5.22
N ASP A 3 -7.61 -15.85 -5.36
CA ASP A 3 -7.00 -14.94 -4.41
C ASP A 3 -6.50 -13.72 -5.21
N GLU A 4 -7.21 -12.62 -5.07
CA GLU A 4 -6.93 -11.43 -5.85
C GLU A 4 -7.26 -10.18 -5.02
N VAL A 5 -6.32 -9.27 -4.98
CA VAL A 5 -6.48 -7.95 -4.37
C VAL A 5 -6.21 -6.89 -5.42
N THR A 6 -7.13 -5.95 -5.54
CA THR A 6 -6.97 -4.79 -6.41
C THR A 6 -7.02 -3.52 -5.58
N LEU A 7 -6.00 -2.70 -5.71
CA LEU A 7 -5.86 -1.44 -4.99
C LEU A 7 -5.56 -0.29 -5.95
N VAL A 8 -6.12 0.86 -5.65
CA VAL A 8 -5.70 2.13 -6.23
C VAL A 8 -5.39 3.07 -5.08
N GLY A 9 -4.16 3.56 -5.04
CA GLY A 9 -3.73 4.42 -3.93
C GLY A 9 -2.42 5.14 -4.22
N ARG A 10 -1.99 5.93 -3.26
CA ARG A 10 -0.75 6.70 -3.36
C ARG A 10 0.37 6.07 -2.54
N LEU A 11 1.57 6.16 -3.08
CA LEU A 11 2.76 5.74 -2.34
C LEU A 11 3.03 6.68 -1.17
N GLY A 12 3.26 6.10 -0.01
CA GLY A 12 3.63 6.85 1.20
C GLY A 12 5.10 7.21 1.28
N ALA A 13 5.92 6.52 0.51
CA ALA A 13 7.35 6.74 0.39
C ALA A 13 7.82 6.22 -0.98
N ASP A 14 9.03 6.57 -1.37
CA ASP A 14 9.65 6.01 -2.56
C ASP A 14 9.73 4.49 -2.44
N ALA A 15 9.52 3.78 -3.54
CA ALA A 15 9.66 2.34 -3.57
C ALA A 15 11.10 1.93 -3.24
N GLU A 16 11.24 0.96 -2.34
CA GLU A 16 12.53 0.38 -2.00
C GLU A 16 12.85 -0.78 -2.94
N ILE A 17 13.95 -0.68 -3.63
CA ILE A 17 14.43 -1.74 -4.53
C ILE A 17 15.54 -2.50 -3.83
N ARG A 18 15.40 -3.81 -3.79
CA ARG A 18 16.36 -4.72 -3.17
C ARG A 18 16.68 -5.88 -4.10
N ASP A 19 17.78 -6.55 -3.81
CA ASP A 19 18.18 -7.77 -4.52
C ASP A 19 17.86 -9.00 -3.65
N THR A 20 17.35 -10.03 -4.30
CA THR A 20 17.20 -11.34 -3.67
C THR A 20 18.56 -12.03 -3.58
N SER A 21 18.65 -13.12 -2.78
CA SER A 21 19.84 -13.94 -2.70
C SER A 21 20.26 -14.54 -4.05
N LYS A 22 19.34 -14.62 -5.00
CA LYS A 22 19.59 -15.09 -6.36
C LYS A 22 19.98 -13.98 -7.33
N GLY A 23 20.03 -12.72 -6.86
CA GLY A 23 20.38 -11.57 -7.69
C GLY A 23 19.21 -10.94 -8.45
N ASP A 24 18.00 -11.39 -8.24
CA ASP A 24 16.81 -10.80 -8.84
C ASP A 24 16.35 -9.57 -8.04
N LYS A 25 15.95 -8.54 -8.74
CA LYS A 25 15.39 -7.36 -8.09
C LYS A 25 13.95 -7.61 -7.63
N TYR A 26 13.64 -7.09 -6.46
CA TYR A 26 12.27 -6.99 -5.97
C TYR A 26 12.05 -5.62 -5.33
N ALA A 27 10.79 -5.20 -5.24
CA ALA A 27 10.44 -3.92 -4.66
C ALA A 27 9.54 -4.08 -3.46
N ARG A 28 9.68 -3.16 -2.51
CA ARG A 28 8.77 -3.01 -1.37
C ARG A 28 8.19 -1.62 -1.39
N MET A 29 6.88 -1.54 -1.18
CA MET A 29 6.16 -0.28 -1.19
C MET A 29 5.13 -0.22 -0.06
N SER A 30 4.82 1.00 0.35
CA SER A 30 3.66 1.29 1.19
C SER A 30 2.65 2.11 0.39
N LEU A 31 1.44 1.60 0.27
CA LEU A 31 0.36 2.22 -0.48
C LEU A 31 -0.76 2.64 0.46
N ALA A 32 -1.17 3.90 0.36
CA ALA A 32 -2.30 4.43 1.10
C ALA A 32 -3.56 4.39 0.27
N THR A 33 -4.62 3.82 0.83
CA THR A 33 -5.98 3.93 0.30
C THR A 33 -6.84 4.72 1.28
N ASN A 34 -7.56 5.70 0.77
CA ASN A 34 -8.40 6.57 1.57
C ASN A 34 -9.87 6.23 1.35
N GLN A 35 -10.59 6.10 2.44
CA GLN A 35 -12.04 5.91 2.41
C GLN A 35 -12.72 7.02 3.20
N LYS A 36 -13.78 7.56 2.63
CA LYS A 36 -14.66 8.48 3.33
C LYS A 36 -15.87 7.73 3.82
N TYR A 37 -16.21 7.93 5.06
CA TYR A 37 -17.40 7.33 5.66
C TYR A 37 -18.15 8.35 6.50
N LYS A 38 -19.44 8.14 6.64
CA LYS A 38 -20.31 8.99 7.43
C LYS A 38 -20.52 8.37 8.81
N GLN A 39 -20.22 9.14 9.84
CA GLN A 39 -20.50 8.78 11.21
C GLN A 39 -21.47 9.82 11.81
N GLY A 40 -22.73 9.42 12.01
CA GLY A 40 -23.77 10.38 12.37
C GLY A 40 -23.99 11.38 11.23
N GLU A 41 -23.85 12.67 11.50
CA GLU A 41 -23.94 13.73 10.49
C GLU A 41 -22.57 14.20 9.96
N GLU A 42 -21.48 13.63 10.49
CA GLU A 42 -20.13 14.01 10.13
C GLU A 42 -19.52 13.05 9.11
N TRP A 43 -18.81 13.61 8.14
CA TRP A 43 -17.97 12.84 7.25
C TRP A 43 -16.58 12.71 7.84
N LYS A 44 -16.09 11.46 7.89
CA LYS A 44 -14.75 11.12 8.34
C LYS A 44 -13.97 10.44 7.23
N GLU A 45 -12.67 10.55 7.30
CA GLU A 45 -11.74 9.90 6.39
C GLU A 45 -10.88 8.90 7.13
N LYS A 46 -10.75 7.70 6.55
CA LYS A 46 -9.90 6.64 7.06
C LYS A 46 -8.86 6.31 6.00
N THR A 47 -7.61 6.25 6.41
CA THR A 47 -6.49 5.83 5.57
C THR A 47 -6.01 4.46 6.01
N GLU A 48 -5.98 3.53 5.06
CA GLU A 48 -5.38 2.21 5.25
C GLU A 48 -4.03 2.16 4.54
N TRP A 49 -3.04 1.61 5.22
CA TRP A 49 -1.71 1.42 4.69
C TRP A 49 -1.49 -0.03 4.32
N HIS A 50 -1.18 -0.27 3.07
CA HIS A 50 -0.93 -1.61 2.55
C HIS A 50 0.55 -1.80 2.27
N LYS A 51 1.09 -2.90 2.77
CA LYS A 51 2.45 -3.32 2.44
C LYS A 51 2.42 -4.15 1.17
N ILE A 52 3.17 -3.73 0.19
CA ILE A 52 3.22 -4.34 -1.14
C ILE A 52 4.62 -4.87 -1.39
N VAL A 53 4.71 -6.09 -1.83
CA VAL A 53 5.97 -6.71 -2.24
C VAL A 53 5.85 -7.15 -3.69
N VAL A 54 6.76 -6.69 -4.51
CA VAL A 54 6.75 -6.92 -5.96
C VAL A 54 7.91 -7.84 -6.32
N PHE A 55 7.60 -9.04 -6.76
CA PHE A 55 8.60 -10.05 -7.12
C PHE A 55 8.94 -10.11 -8.60
N ASP A 56 8.34 -9.27 -9.42
CA ASP A 56 8.69 -9.18 -10.83
C ASP A 56 9.85 -8.19 -11.03
N PRO A 57 11.03 -8.65 -11.47
CA PRO A 57 12.19 -7.77 -11.69
C PRO A 57 11.92 -6.62 -12.65
N ARG A 58 11.10 -6.82 -13.66
CA ARG A 58 10.73 -5.78 -14.63
C ARG A 58 9.91 -4.67 -13.98
N LEU A 59 8.95 -5.07 -13.13
CA LEU A 59 8.14 -4.11 -12.38
C LEU A 59 8.97 -3.40 -11.32
N ALA A 60 9.88 -4.10 -10.66
CA ALA A 60 10.80 -3.50 -9.71
C ALA A 60 11.70 -2.44 -10.39
N GLU A 61 12.20 -2.72 -11.56
CA GLU A 61 12.99 -1.78 -12.35
C GLU A 61 12.20 -0.53 -12.76
N MET A 62 10.95 -0.72 -13.17
CA MET A 62 10.03 0.39 -13.43
C MET A 62 9.81 1.24 -12.19
N LEU A 63 9.58 0.60 -11.04
CA LEU A 63 9.34 1.29 -9.77
C LEU A 63 10.56 2.06 -9.27
N GLU A 64 11.76 1.61 -9.59
CA GLU A 64 12.98 2.35 -9.32
C GLU A 64 12.96 3.74 -9.96
N ARG A 65 12.38 3.85 -11.15
CA ARG A 65 12.28 5.11 -11.90
C ARG A 65 11.08 5.95 -11.51
N VAL A 66 9.91 5.33 -11.36
CA VAL A 66 8.64 6.04 -11.23
C VAL A 66 7.93 5.83 -9.88
N GLY A 67 8.42 4.94 -9.04
CA GLY A 67 7.84 4.63 -7.74
C GLY A 67 8.19 5.66 -6.66
N LYS A 68 7.73 6.88 -6.83
CA LYS A 68 8.02 8.01 -5.94
C LYS A 68 6.86 8.30 -5.00
N LYS A 69 7.20 8.84 -3.84
CA LYS A 69 6.22 9.27 -2.84
C LYS A 69 5.14 10.14 -3.46
N GLY A 70 3.88 9.85 -3.17
CA GLY A 70 2.73 10.62 -3.62
C GLY A 70 2.17 10.19 -4.98
N GLU A 71 2.89 9.40 -5.75
CA GLU A 71 2.42 8.89 -7.02
C GLU A 71 1.25 7.91 -6.85
N LEU A 72 0.31 7.98 -7.77
CA LEU A 72 -0.88 7.15 -7.78
C LEU A 72 -0.64 5.89 -8.60
N PHE A 73 -0.92 4.74 -7.99
CA PHE A 73 -0.76 3.44 -8.64
C PHE A 73 -2.01 2.59 -8.57
N TYR A 74 -2.24 1.85 -9.63
CA TYR A 74 -3.13 0.70 -9.67
C TYR A 74 -2.29 -0.57 -9.44
N ILE A 75 -2.68 -1.36 -8.46
CA ILE A 75 -1.97 -2.59 -8.10
C ILE A 75 -2.94 -3.74 -8.01
N LYS A 76 -2.57 -4.83 -8.66
CA LYS A 76 -3.28 -6.11 -8.58
C LYS A 76 -2.30 -7.19 -8.14
N GLY A 77 -2.63 -7.87 -7.07
CA GLY A 77 -1.79 -8.92 -6.50
C GLY A 77 -2.60 -9.93 -5.68
N GLU A 78 -1.92 -10.61 -4.82
CA GLU A 78 -2.46 -11.68 -3.96
C GLU A 78 -2.19 -11.35 -2.49
N ILE A 79 -3.08 -11.77 -1.60
CA ILE A 79 -2.86 -11.64 -0.16
C ILE A 79 -1.84 -12.69 0.27
N SER A 80 -0.86 -12.27 1.04
CA SER A 80 0.11 -13.17 1.65
C SER A 80 0.25 -12.84 3.14
N THR A 81 0.02 -13.82 3.96
CA THR A 81 0.24 -13.72 5.39
C THR A 81 1.35 -14.66 5.79
N ARG A 82 2.35 -14.12 6.47
CA ARG A 82 3.47 -14.89 7.00
C ARG A 82 3.65 -14.62 8.48
N SER A 83 4.16 -15.59 9.18
CA SER A 83 4.55 -15.44 10.58
C SER A 83 6.05 -15.29 10.72
N PHE A 84 6.46 -14.61 11.75
CA PHE A 84 7.84 -14.56 12.19
C PHE A 84 7.89 -14.57 13.71
N GLU A 85 8.95 -15.15 14.24
CA GLU A 85 9.16 -15.21 15.66
C GLU A 85 9.94 -13.99 16.15
N THR A 86 9.45 -13.41 17.24
CA THR A 86 10.11 -12.34 17.96
C THR A 86 10.32 -12.77 19.41
N GLU A 87 11.09 -12.00 20.18
CA GLU A 87 11.28 -12.23 21.61
C GLU A 87 9.97 -12.27 22.39
N ASP A 88 8.96 -11.58 21.90
CA ASP A 88 7.61 -11.50 22.52
C ASP A 88 6.62 -12.57 22.01
N GLY A 89 7.07 -13.49 21.15
CA GLY A 89 6.26 -14.54 20.57
C GLY A 89 6.12 -14.47 19.05
N THR A 90 5.16 -15.19 18.49
CA THR A 90 4.91 -15.24 17.06
C THR A 90 4.10 -14.02 16.63
N LYS A 91 4.57 -13.31 15.63
CA LYS A 91 3.85 -12.21 14.98
C LYS A 91 3.48 -12.57 13.55
N TRP A 92 2.34 -12.06 13.11
CA TRP A 92 1.84 -12.24 11.76
C TRP A 92 1.89 -10.92 11.01
N ILE A 93 2.30 -10.98 9.77
CA ILE A 93 2.28 -9.84 8.86
C ILE A 93 1.52 -10.21 7.59
N THR A 94 0.59 -9.34 7.20
CA THR A 94 -0.15 -9.48 5.96
C THR A 94 0.38 -8.47 4.96
N GLU A 95 0.78 -8.97 3.81
CA GLU A 95 1.32 -8.20 2.70
C GLU A 95 0.54 -8.53 1.44
N ILE A 96 0.63 -7.66 0.46
CA ILE A 96 0.11 -7.92 -0.87
C ILE A 96 1.31 -8.23 -1.76
N ASN A 97 1.35 -9.45 -2.25
CA ASN A 97 2.36 -9.90 -3.18
C ASN A 97 1.91 -9.64 -4.62
N VAL A 98 2.76 -9.01 -5.38
CA VAL A 98 2.59 -8.88 -6.81
C VAL A 98 3.49 -9.92 -7.48
N PRO A 99 2.91 -11.08 -7.85
CA PRO A 99 3.70 -12.16 -8.39
C PRO A 99 4.11 -11.91 -9.82
N ARG A 100 5.20 -12.53 -10.22
CA ARG A 100 5.66 -12.52 -11.58
C ARG A 100 4.60 -13.08 -12.53
N PHE A 101 4.37 -12.42 -13.64
CA PHE A 101 3.41 -12.75 -14.70
C PHE A 101 1.91 -12.56 -14.38
N ARG A 102 1.48 -12.67 -13.14
CA ARG A 102 0.07 -12.54 -12.74
C ARG A 102 -0.25 -11.20 -12.09
N GLY A 103 0.74 -10.55 -11.54
CA GLY A 103 0.58 -9.25 -10.92
C GLY A 103 0.53 -8.11 -11.94
N VAL A 104 -0.13 -7.05 -11.57
CA VAL A 104 -0.22 -5.84 -12.39
C VAL A 104 0.13 -4.63 -11.53
N ILE A 105 0.99 -3.77 -12.05
CA ILE A 105 1.24 -2.46 -11.49
C ILE A 105 1.20 -1.44 -12.61
N LYS A 106 0.36 -0.43 -12.45
CA LYS A 106 0.26 0.68 -13.40
C LYS A 106 0.29 2.00 -12.66
N ARG A 107 1.19 2.88 -13.07
CA ARG A 107 1.15 4.25 -12.65
C ARG A 107 -0.06 4.93 -13.31
N ILE A 108 -0.90 5.53 -12.49
CA ILE A 108 -1.98 6.35 -12.97
C ILE A 108 -1.45 7.77 -13.04
N GLY A 109 -0.80 8.11 -14.16
CA GLY A 109 -0.35 9.45 -14.42
C GLY A 109 -1.51 10.32 -14.87
N LEU A 110 -1.71 11.45 -14.26
CA LEU A 110 -2.32 12.56 -14.93
C LEU A 110 -1.34 12.94 -16.04
N GLY A 111 -1.84 13.13 -17.24
CA GLY A 111 -1.01 13.34 -18.41
C GLY A 111 0.13 14.32 -18.16
N ALA A 112 1.25 14.05 -18.76
CA ALA A 112 2.47 14.81 -18.59
C ALA A 112 2.23 16.32 -18.76
N GLY A 113 2.62 17.12 -17.80
CA GLY A 113 2.52 18.57 -17.84
C GLY A 113 1.22 19.15 -17.32
N GLU A 114 0.22 18.36 -17.14
CA GLU A 114 -0.92 18.73 -16.33
C GLU A 114 -0.52 18.53 -14.86
N GLY A 115 0.50 19.21 -14.47
CA GLY A 115 0.80 19.46 -13.09
C GLY A 115 -0.37 20.20 -12.51
N GLY A 116 -1.51 19.57 -12.73
CA GLY A 116 -2.71 19.96 -12.12
C GLY A 116 -2.33 20.24 -10.73
N ASP A 117 -2.69 21.28 -10.37
CA ASP A 117 -2.86 21.73 -9.08
C ASP A 117 -2.55 20.64 -8.10
N ALA A 118 -1.33 20.58 -7.75
CA ALA A 118 -0.98 19.95 -6.53
C ALA A 118 -1.53 20.84 -5.42
N SER A 119 -2.79 20.94 -5.33
CA SER A 119 -3.44 20.95 -4.05
C SER A 119 -3.19 19.57 -3.45
N GLN A 120 -1.97 19.27 -3.47
CA GLN A 120 -1.35 18.39 -2.55
C GLN A 120 -1.50 19.10 -1.23
N GLU A 121 -2.67 19.02 -0.71
CA GLU A 121 -2.69 18.93 0.70
C GLU A 121 -1.66 17.90 1.04
N LYS A 122 -0.63 18.40 1.61
CA LYS A 122 0.37 17.63 2.28
C LYS A 122 -0.39 16.65 3.14
N ALA A 123 -0.59 15.45 2.66
CA ALA A 123 -0.75 14.35 3.55
C ALA A 123 0.57 14.31 4.31
N ALA A 124 0.63 15.12 5.34
CA ALA A 124 1.67 14.97 6.31
C ALA A 124 1.66 13.51 6.70
N PRO A 125 2.80 12.83 6.69
CA PRO A 125 2.82 11.49 7.21
C PRO A 125 2.16 11.58 8.57
N PRO A 126 1.19 10.72 8.87
CA PRO A 126 0.64 10.73 10.19
C PRO A 126 1.84 10.56 11.11
N LYS A 127 2.11 11.58 11.90
CA LYS A 127 2.94 11.36 13.08
C LYS A 127 2.33 10.13 13.69
N GLN A 128 3.13 9.14 13.91
CA GLN A 128 2.74 8.01 14.71
C GLN A 128 2.09 8.59 15.97
N GLN A 129 0.82 8.78 15.88
CA GLN A 129 0.04 8.87 17.08
C GLN A 129 0.05 7.46 17.61
N SER A 130 1.04 7.25 18.42
CA SER A 130 1.03 6.18 19.36
C SER A 130 -0.36 6.12 19.96
N LYS A 131 -1.03 5.00 19.72
CA LYS A 131 -2.04 4.49 20.59
C LYS A 131 -3.19 5.47 20.92
N GLU A 132 -4.11 5.58 20.01
CA GLU A 132 -5.46 5.33 20.40
C GLU A 132 -5.89 4.06 19.68
N GLU A 133 -5.74 2.97 20.37
CA GLU A 133 -6.64 1.86 20.21
C GLU A 133 -8.02 2.46 20.42
N THR A 134 -8.62 2.93 19.37
CA THR A 134 -10.05 3.02 19.34
C THR A 134 -10.50 1.58 19.44
N GLU A 135 -10.92 1.17 20.61
CA GLU A 135 -11.74 0.00 20.75
C GLU A 135 -12.78 0.10 19.66
N ILE A 136 -12.59 -0.71 18.64
CA ILE A 136 -13.66 -0.95 17.68
C ILE A 136 -14.72 -1.65 18.50
N ASP A 137 -15.71 -0.89 18.89
CA ASP A 137 -16.87 -1.45 19.52
C ASP A 137 -17.42 -2.50 18.57
N LYS A 138 -17.36 -3.74 19.02
CA LYS A 138 -17.81 -4.90 18.25
C LYS A 138 -19.28 -4.81 17.81
N ALA A 139 -19.98 -3.80 18.25
CA ALA A 139 -21.36 -3.52 17.86
C ALA A 139 -21.49 -2.83 16.51
N ASP A 140 -20.40 -2.25 15.95
CA ASP A 140 -20.42 -1.47 14.72
C ASP A 140 -19.88 -2.22 13.50
N ILE A 141 -19.71 -3.54 13.58
CA ILE A 141 -19.40 -4.34 12.40
C ILE A 141 -20.72 -4.77 11.77
N PRO A 142 -21.12 -4.19 10.63
CA PRO A 142 -22.30 -4.67 9.92
C PRO A 142 -21.95 -6.00 9.25
N PHE A 143 -22.56 -7.01 9.72
CA PHE A 143 -22.68 -8.26 8.97
C PHE A 143 -24.02 -8.30 8.28
#